data_095bcdd062c4fa8a73c3aa7f3ececa57
#
_entry.id   095bcdd062c4fa8a73c3aa7f3ececa57
#
_cell.length_a   1.000
_cell.length_b   1.000
_cell.length_c   1.000
_cell.angle_alpha   90.00
_cell.angle_beta   90.00
_cell.angle_gamma   90.00
#
_symmetry.space_group_name_H-M   'P 1'
#
loop_
_entity.id
_entity.type
_entity.pdbx_description
1 polymer ?
#
loop_
_entity_poly.entity_id
_entity_poly.type
_entity_poly.pdbx_seq_one_letter_code
_entity_poly.pdbx_strand_id
1 'polypeptide(L)'
;MAKQSRSQVTTKKGDRGTTVTIAGVEYPKSHPILECCGQIDALRSYTALCRIEVLASKRPDAEHIGEFLRWVLHIYFLLGSQCNDPENRKPEYRKIDVSQEHLAKLEAFQAGLERDVKLPRQFILSASNPLSARIDYACTLVRHAERAAVRLKETVPAFKSEHILAFLNRLSDTLFMLARYLDGGNYLTVDYGAIDAKGPGI
;
A
#
# COMPACT_ATOMS: atom_id res chain seq x y z
N MET A 1 29.32 35.00 16.73
CA MET A 1 27.95 34.51 16.57
C MET A 1 28.01 33.15 15.87
N ALA A 2 27.66 32.07 16.56
CA ALA A 2 27.66 30.72 15.99
C ALA A 2 26.60 30.64 14.89
N LYS A 3 26.97 30.23 13.66
CA LYS A 3 26.04 29.91 12.59
C LYS A 3 25.12 28.77 13.08
N GLN A 4 23.87 29.10 13.39
CA GLN A 4 22.84 28.10 13.66
C GLN A 4 22.78 27.14 12.46
N SER A 5 23.16 25.86 12.64
CA SER A 5 23.07 24.88 11.56
C SER A 5 21.61 24.77 11.14
N ARG A 6 21.33 25.05 9.86
CA ARG A 6 19.98 24.88 9.31
C ARG A 6 19.64 23.39 9.39
N SER A 7 18.50 23.05 9.99
CA SER A 7 17.96 21.70 9.97
C SER A 7 17.88 21.19 8.51
N GLN A 8 18.37 19.97 8.28
CA GLN A 8 18.25 19.30 6.96
C GLN A 8 16.81 18.86 6.67
N VAL A 9 15.98 18.68 7.69
CA VAL A 9 14.60 18.23 7.59
C VAL A 9 13.62 19.39 7.62
N THR A 10 13.75 20.29 8.60
CA THR A 10 12.82 21.42 8.74
C THR A 10 13.28 22.61 7.89
N THR A 11 12.89 22.59 6.61
CA THR A 11 13.29 23.65 5.66
C THR A 11 12.34 24.85 5.64
N LYS A 12 11.14 24.72 6.21
CA LYS A 12 10.04 25.72 6.23
C LYS A 12 9.54 26.13 4.83
N LYS A 13 10.01 25.48 3.76
CA LYS A 13 9.60 25.81 2.38
C LYS A 13 8.13 25.48 2.10
N GLY A 14 7.57 24.51 2.85
CA GLY A 14 6.19 24.04 2.68
C GLY A 14 5.15 24.72 3.55
N ASP A 15 5.50 25.74 4.34
CA ASP A 15 4.61 26.38 5.33
C ASP A 15 3.45 27.16 4.68
N ARG A 16 3.60 27.51 3.39
CA ARG A 16 2.59 28.24 2.61
C ARG A 16 1.63 27.32 1.84
N GLY A 17 1.64 26.00 2.12
CA GLY A 17 0.73 25.04 1.46
C GLY A 17 1.19 24.56 0.08
N THR A 18 2.41 24.89 -0.34
CA THR A 18 3.03 24.38 -1.58
C THR A 18 4.22 23.49 -1.27
N THR A 19 4.65 22.71 -2.27
CA THR A 19 5.88 21.91 -2.20
C THR A 19 6.44 21.68 -3.59
N VAL A 20 7.72 21.32 -3.67
CA VAL A 20 8.41 21.06 -4.93
C VAL A 20 8.57 19.54 -5.11
N THR A 21 8.19 19.04 -6.29
CA THR A 21 8.36 17.63 -6.68
C THR A 21 9.81 17.32 -7.06
N ILE A 22 10.13 16.03 -7.26
CA ILE A 22 11.43 15.58 -7.79
C ILE A 22 11.72 16.24 -9.15
N ALA A 23 10.69 16.45 -9.97
CA ALA A 23 10.79 17.18 -11.25
C ALA A 23 11.20 18.65 -11.12
N GLY A 24 11.29 19.20 -9.90
CA GLY A 24 11.59 20.60 -9.64
C GLY A 24 10.41 21.55 -9.85
N VAL A 25 9.21 21.02 -10.01
CA VAL A 25 7.98 21.79 -10.20
C VAL A 25 7.27 22.00 -8.87
N GLU A 26 6.85 23.22 -8.60
CA GLU A 26 6.09 23.56 -7.38
C GLU A 26 4.59 23.34 -7.62
N TYR A 27 3.95 22.67 -6.66
CA TYR A 27 2.51 22.42 -6.65
C TYR A 27 1.90 22.73 -5.29
N PRO A 28 0.60 23.06 -5.22
CA PRO A 28 -0.16 23.03 -3.99
C PRO A 28 -0.11 21.62 -3.37
N LYS A 29 -0.05 21.50 -2.06
CA LYS A 29 -0.04 20.18 -1.38
C LYS A 29 -1.31 19.36 -1.62
N SER A 30 -2.40 19.99 -2.07
CA SER A 30 -3.66 19.35 -2.50
C SER A 30 -3.62 18.81 -3.94
N HIS A 31 -2.52 19.00 -4.68
CA HIS A 31 -2.42 18.53 -6.06
C HIS A 31 -2.41 16.99 -6.12
N PRO A 32 -3.06 16.33 -7.12
CA PRO A 32 -3.11 14.86 -7.23
C PRO A 32 -1.77 14.14 -7.19
N ILE A 33 -0.68 14.75 -7.66
CA ILE A 33 0.69 14.23 -7.49
C ILE A 33 1.02 14.05 -6.01
N LEU A 34 0.78 15.08 -5.19
CA LEU A 34 1.12 15.09 -3.77
C LEU A 34 0.18 14.19 -2.97
N GLU A 35 -1.10 14.16 -3.33
CA GLU A 35 -2.08 13.25 -2.74
C GLU A 35 -1.67 11.79 -2.99
N CYS A 36 -1.31 11.43 -4.23
CA CYS A 36 -0.86 10.08 -4.57
C CYS A 36 0.41 9.70 -3.78
N CYS A 37 1.40 10.58 -3.72
CA CYS A 37 2.61 10.37 -2.93
C CYS A 37 2.29 10.18 -1.44
N GLY A 38 1.39 10.99 -0.88
CA GLY A 38 0.95 10.89 0.52
C GLY A 38 0.29 9.56 0.84
N GLN A 39 -0.56 9.03 -0.07
CA GLN A 39 -1.18 7.71 0.09
C GLN A 39 -0.15 6.58 0.04
N ILE A 40 0.85 6.67 -0.85
CA ILE A 40 1.96 5.70 -0.91
C ILE A 40 2.81 5.76 0.36
N ASP A 41 3.07 6.95 0.91
CA ASP A 41 3.82 7.10 2.16
C ASP A 41 3.07 6.52 3.37
N ALA A 42 1.75 6.74 3.47
CA ALA A 42 0.91 6.15 4.50
C ALA A 42 0.93 4.61 4.41
N LEU A 43 0.75 4.08 3.20
CA LEU A 43 0.79 2.65 2.92
C LEU A 43 2.16 2.05 3.27
N ARG A 44 3.26 2.70 2.89
CA ARG A 44 4.62 2.28 3.21
C ARG A 44 4.84 2.20 4.72
N SER A 45 4.46 3.23 5.45
CA SER A 45 4.64 3.30 6.91
C SER A 45 3.85 2.21 7.61
N TYR A 46 2.62 1.96 7.17
CA TYR A 46 1.78 0.93 7.75
C TYR A 46 2.26 -0.50 7.39
N THR A 47 2.71 -0.73 6.17
CA THR A 47 3.29 -2.02 5.77
C THR A 47 4.56 -2.34 6.56
N ALA A 48 5.37 -1.32 6.89
CA ALA A 48 6.52 -1.50 7.77
C ALA A 48 6.12 -1.97 9.17
N LEU A 49 5.04 -1.42 9.74
CA LEU A 49 4.46 -1.88 11.02
C LEU A 49 4.00 -3.35 10.90
N CYS A 50 3.25 -3.69 9.86
CA CYS A 50 2.82 -5.08 9.61
C CYS A 50 4.02 -6.04 9.56
N ARG A 51 5.11 -5.66 8.87
CA ARG A 51 6.32 -6.47 8.80
C ARG A 51 6.94 -6.72 10.17
N ILE A 52 7.07 -5.69 11.00
CA ILE A 52 7.62 -5.80 12.36
C ILE A 52 6.79 -6.79 13.18
N GLU A 53 5.48 -6.72 13.12
CA GLU A 53 4.58 -7.59 13.86
C GLU A 53 4.59 -9.02 13.34
N VAL A 54 4.67 -9.22 12.01
CA VAL A 54 4.86 -10.55 11.43
C VAL A 54 6.12 -11.21 11.98
N LEU A 55 7.25 -10.50 11.97
CA LEU A 55 8.52 -11.03 12.47
C LEU A 55 8.49 -11.31 13.98
N ALA A 56 7.72 -10.55 14.75
CA ALA A 56 7.53 -10.77 16.19
C ALA A 56 6.55 -11.90 16.52
N SER A 57 5.77 -12.39 15.57
CA SER A 57 4.66 -13.34 15.80
C SER A 57 5.09 -14.77 16.12
N LYS A 58 6.39 -15.11 16.05
CA LYS A 58 6.95 -16.46 16.25
C LYS A 58 6.35 -17.53 15.33
N ARG A 59 5.70 -17.16 14.24
CA ARG A 59 5.19 -18.09 13.23
C ARG A 59 6.36 -18.77 12.50
N PRO A 60 6.24 -20.03 12.09
CA PRO A 60 7.30 -20.73 11.34
C PRO A 60 7.65 -20.03 10.01
N ASP A 61 6.68 -19.34 9.41
CA ASP A 61 6.76 -18.66 8.12
C ASP A 61 7.00 -17.14 8.24
N ALA A 62 7.24 -16.63 9.46
CA ALA A 62 7.41 -15.18 9.72
C ALA A 62 8.49 -14.53 8.87
N GLU A 63 9.64 -15.19 8.70
CA GLU A 63 10.74 -14.69 7.87
C GLU A 63 10.33 -14.60 6.39
N HIS A 64 9.66 -15.62 5.86
CA HIS A 64 9.23 -15.65 4.46
C HIS A 64 8.24 -14.51 4.17
N ILE A 65 7.24 -14.32 5.03
CA ILE A 65 6.27 -13.22 4.91
C ILE A 65 6.97 -11.87 5.12
N GLY A 66 7.87 -11.79 6.10
CA GLY A 66 8.66 -10.60 6.39
C GLY A 66 9.52 -10.14 5.21
N GLU A 67 10.14 -11.08 4.47
CA GLU A 67 10.90 -10.79 3.26
C GLU A 67 10.01 -10.34 2.10
N PHE A 68 8.84 -10.94 1.93
CA PHE A 68 7.85 -10.45 0.96
C PHE A 68 7.44 -9.00 1.27
N LEU A 69 7.06 -8.69 2.52
CA LEU A 69 6.69 -7.33 2.91
C LEU A 69 7.87 -6.35 2.76
N ARG A 70 9.12 -6.78 3.05
CA ARG A 70 10.30 -5.97 2.80
C ARG A 70 10.48 -5.64 1.32
N TRP A 71 10.28 -6.62 0.44
CA TRP A 71 10.30 -6.40 -1.01
C TRP A 71 9.21 -5.40 -1.42
N VAL A 72 7.99 -5.53 -0.93
CA VAL A 72 6.89 -4.58 -1.19
C VAL A 72 7.26 -3.17 -0.74
N LEU A 73 7.93 -3.01 0.42
CA LEU A 73 8.42 -1.71 0.88
C LEU A 73 9.38 -1.05 -0.12
N HIS A 74 10.26 -1.82 -0.78
CA HIS A 74 11.10 -1.29 -1.85
C HIS A 74 10.29 -0.85 -3.07
N ILE A 75 9.26 -1.61 -3.45
CA ILE A 75 8.40 -1.24 -4.58
C ILE A 75 7.67 0.08 -4.33
N TYR A 76 7.28 0.38 -3.10
CA TYR A 76 6.67 1.68 -2.79
C TYR A 76 7.56 2.89 -3.10
N PHE A 77 8.89 2.75 -3.04
CA PHE A 77 9.80 3.80 -3.50
C PHE A 77 9.75 3.98 -5.02
N LEU A 78 9.63 2.89 -5.78
CA LEU A 78 9.45 2.97 -7.23
C LEU A 78 8.13 3.67 -7.57
N LEU A 79 7.03 3.23 -6.93
CA LEU A 79 5.71 3.86 -7.11
C LEU A 79 5.75 5.35 -6.75
N GLY A 80 6.34 5.69 -5.60
CA GLY A 80 6.46 7.08 -5.14
C GLY A 80 7.23 7.95 -6.12
N SER A 81 8.36 7.47 -6.66
CA SER A 81 9.16 8.23 -7.64
C SER A 81 8.41 8.43 -8.95
N GLN A 82 7.72 7.38 -9.44
CA GLN A 82 6.91 7.47 -10.67
C GLN A 82 5.72 8.42 -10.51
N CYS A 83 5.05 8.42 -9.36
CA CYS A 83 3.95 9.33 -9.09
C CYS A 83 4.41 10.78 -8.84
N ASN A 84 5.61 10.97 -8.26
CA ASN A 84 6.15 12.30 -7.96
C ASN A 84 6.70 13.03 -9.21
N ASP A 85 7.13 12.25 -10.21
CA ASP A 85 7.54 12.75 -11.55
C ASP A 85 6.81 11.93 -12.64
N PRO A 86 5.49 12.12 -12.82
CA PRO A 86 4.69 11.28 -13.71
C PRO A 86 5.06 11.45 -15.20
N GLU A 87 5.64 12.56 -15.57
CA GLU A 87 6.11 12.85 -16.94
C GLU A 87 7.57 12.43 -17.18
N ASN A 88 8.24 11.89 -16.14
CA ASN A 88 9.66 11.50 -16.19
C ASN A 88 10.60 12.62 -16.66
N ARG A 89 10.41 13.81 -16.09
CA ARG A 89 11.22 15.00 -16.42
C ARG A 89 12.64 14.92 -15.86
N LYS A 90 12.85 14.07 -14.85
CA LYS A 90 14.11 13.84 -14.15
C LYS A 90 14.47 12.35 -14.10
N PRO A 91 14.77 11.74 -15.26
CA PRO A 91 15.04 10.30 -15.35
C PRO A 91 16.23 9.84 -14.50
N GLU A 92 17.15 10.73 -14.17
CA GLU A 92 18.29 10.43 -13.29
C GLU A 92 17.88 10.01 -11.87
N TYR A 93 16.68 10.38 -11.42
CA TYR A 93 16.12 9.94 -10.13
C TYR A 93 15.23 8.71 -10.22
N ARG A 94 15.01 8.20 -11.43
CA ARG A 94 14.07 7.11 -11.70
C ARG A 94 14.80 5.95 -12.39
N LYS A 95 15.56 5.19 -11.59
CA LYS A 95 16.45 4.13 -12.09
C LYS A 95 15.71 2.90 -12.63
N ILE A 96 14.57 2.58 -12.04
CA ILE A 96 13.77 1.39 -12.35
C ILE A 96 12.30 1.77 -12.24
N ASP A 97 11.49 1.31 -13.17
CA ASP A 97 10.05 1.42 -13.15
C ASP A 97 9.40 0.12 -12.69
N VAL A 98 8.19 0.20 -12.16
CA VAL A 98 7.36 -0.99 -11.95
C VAL A 98 7.05 -1.62 -13.30
N SER A 99 7.25 -2.94 -13.40
CA SER A 99 7.20 -3.71 -14.64
C SER A 99 6.38 -4.98 -14.47
N GLN A 100 6.17 -5.70 -15.58
CA GLN A 100 5.52 -7.00 -15.59
C GLN A 100 6.23 -8.03 -14.69
N GLU A 101 7.54 -7.94 -14.53
CA GLU A 101 8.29 -8.85 -13.64
C GLU A 101 7.92 -8.66 -12.17
N HIS A 102 7.66 -7.41 -11.75
CA HIS A 102 7.18 -7.13 -10.41
C HIS A 102 5.77 -7.69 -10.18
N LEU A 103 4.89 -7.62 -11.19
CA LEU A 103 3.56 -8.24 -11.15
C LEU A 103 3.67 -9.77 -11.03
N ALA A 104 4.49 -10.40 -11.86
CA ALA A 104 4.69 -11.85 -11.84
C ALA A 104 5.19 -12.35 -10.48
N LYS A 105 6.11 -11.62 -9.84
CA LYS A 105 6.60 -11.95 -8.51
C LYS A 105 5.50 -11.84 -7.44
N LEU A 106 4.65 -10.82 -7.53
CA LEU A 106 3.51 -10.62 -6.65
C LEU A 106 2.50 -11.76 -6.78
N GLU A 107 2.16 -12.11 -8.03
CA GLU A 107 1.24 -13.20 -8.38
C GLU A 107 1.77 -14.57 -7.92
N ALA A 108 3.08 -14.80 -8.03
CA ALA A 108 3.69 -16.04 -7.55
C ALA A 108 3.57 -16.19 -6.03
N PHE A 109 3.75 -15.09 -5.26
CA PHE A 109 3.54 -15.11 -3.82
C PHE A 109 2.08 -15.38 -3.48
N GLN A 110 1.13 -14.70 -4.13
CA GLN A 110 -0.30 -14.92 -3.94
C GLN A 110 -0.70 -16.37 -4.23
N ALA A 111 -0.25 -16.94 -5.34
CA ALA A 111 -0.52 -18.33 -5.68
C ALA A 111 0.02 -19.33 -4.63
N GLY A 112 1.10 -18.95 -3.92
CA GLY A 112 1.57 -19.69 -2.74
C GLY A 112 0.55 -19.73 -1.62
N LEU A 113 -0.02 -18.58 -1.26
CA LEU A 113 -1.03 -18.45 -0.22
C LEU A 113 -2.34 -19.20 -0.59
N GLU A 114 -2.76 -19.12 -1.84
CA GLU A 114 -4.01 -19.72 -2.35
C GLU A 114 -4.02 -21.26 -2.25
N ARG A 115 -2.86 -21.89 -2.21
CA ARG A 115 -2.79 -23.34 -1.99
C ARG A 115 -3.25 -23.75 -0.59
N ASP A 116 -3.03 -22.89 0.40
CA ASP A 116 -3.27 -23.18 1.81
C ASP A 116 -4.56 -22.54 2.33
N VAL A 117 -5.13 -21.59 1.58
CA VAL A 117 -6.33 -20.84 1.98
C VAL A 117 -7.54 -21.27 1.15
N LYS A 118 -8.57 -21.76 1.83
CA LYS A 118 -9.87 -22.02 1.21
C LYS A 118 -10.86 -20.94 1.64
N LEU A 119 -11.21 -20.07 0.71
CA LEU A 119 -12.20 -19.03 0.95
C LEU A 119 -13.61 -19.63 1.02
N PRO A 120 -14.49 -19.17 1.95
CA PRO A 120 -15.89 -19.55 1.96
C PRO A 120 -16.63 -18.94 0.77
N ARG A 121 -17.80 -19.47 0.44
CA ARG A 121 -18.69 -18.87 -0.58
C ARG A 121 -19.41 -17.62 -0.08
N GLN A 122 -19.39 -17.38 1.22
CA GLN A 122 -20.02 -16.23 1.90
C GLN A 122 -19.00 -15.09 2.05
N PHE A 123 -19.51 -13.87 2.20
CA PHE A 123 -18.65 -12.74 2.55
C PHE A 123 -18.04 -12.92 3.93
N ILE A 124 -16.76 -12.62 4.04
CA ILE A 124 -16.02 -12.62 5.30
C ILE A 124 -16.30 -11.30 6.02
N LEU A 125 -16.74 -11.38 7.26
CA LEU A 125 -17.12 -10.24 8.08
C LEU A 125 -15.89 -9.43 8.54
N SER A 126 -14.91 -10.14 9.10
CA SER A 126 -13.70 -9.51 9.63
C SER A 126 -12.59 -10.52 9.84
N ALA A 127 -11.40 -10.00 10.13
CA ALA A 127 -10.25 -10.78 10.58
C ALA A 127 -10.46 -11.40 11.97
N SER A 128 -9.83 -12.54 12.22
CA SER A 128 -9.97 -13.29 13.47
C SER A 128 -8.90 -12.98 14.51
N ASN A 129 -7.84 -12.28 14.14
CA ASN A 129 -6.74 -11.94 15.03
C ASN A 129 -6.12 -10.57 14.68
N PRO A 130 -5.35 -9.94 15.59
CA PRO A 130 -4.80 -8.61 15.39
C PRO A 130 -3.88 -8.49 14.15
N LEU A 131 -3.10 -9.55 13.85
CA LEU A 131 -2.16 -9.51 12.73
C LEU A 131 -2.90 -9.53 11.38
N SER A 132 -3.88 -10.42 11.23
CA SER A 132 -4.72 -10.46 10.03
C SER A 132 -5.53 -9.17 9.85
N ALA A 133 -6.05 -8.58 10.94
CA ALA A 133 -6.76 -7.30 10.90
C ALA A 133 -5.87 -6.14 10.40
N ARG A 134 -4.59 -6.13 10.77
CA ARG A 134 -3.64 -5.13 10.28
C ARG A 134 -3.35 -5.30 8.80
N ILE A 135 -3.18 -6.54 8.33
CA ILE A 135 -2.99 -6.80 6.90
C ILE A 135 -4.26 -6.44 6.10
N ASP A 136 -5.45 -6.69 6.62
CA ASP A 136 -6.70 -6.22 6.02
C ASP A 136 -6.74 -4.69 5.91
N TYR A 137 -6.29 -3.98 6.95
CA TYR A 137 -6.22 -2.52 6.88
C TYR A 137 -5.17 -2.05 5.86
N ALA A 138 -4.00 -2.73 5.77
CA ALA A 138 -3.03 -2.45 4.71
C ALA A 138 -3.65 -2.63 3.32
N CYS A 139 -4.46 -3.68 3.10
CA CYS A 139 -5.22 -3.89 1.87
C CYS A 139 -6.11 -2.68 1.54
N THR A 140 -6.82 -2.10 2.52
CA THR A 140 -7.63 -0.89 2.28
C THR A 140 -6.78 0.32 1.92
N LEU A 141 -5.61 0.49 2.52
CA LEU A 141 -4.66 1.56 2.17
C LEU A 141 -4.12 1.41 0.74
N VAL A 142 -3.87 0.18 0.26
CA VAL A 142 -3.52 -0.06 -1.15
C VAL A 142 -4.61 0.46 -2.07
N ARG A 143 -5.88 0.16 -1.79
CA ARG A 143 -7.02 0.65 -2.58
C ARG A 143 -7.16 2.18 -2.52
N HIS A 144 -6.74 2.83 -1.44
CA HIS A 144 -6.66 4.30 -1.37
C HIS A 144 -5.58 4.84 -2.31
N ALA A 145 -4.37 4.24 -2.29
CA ALA A 145 -3.29 4.61 -3.19
C ALA A 145 -3.65 4.36 -4.67
N GLU A 146 -4.33 3.24 -4.98
CA GLU A 146 -4.81 2.94 -6.33
C GLU A 146 -5.76 4.03 -6.85
N ARG A 147 -6.78 4.41 -6.07
CA ARG A 147 -7.71 5.48 -6.46
C ARG A 147 -7.00 6.83 -6.62
N ALA A 148 -5.98 7.12 -5.80
CA ALA A 148 -5.18 8.33 -5.95
C ALA A 148 -4.34 8.30 -7.24
N ALA A 149 -3.78 7.13 -7.62
CA ALA A 149 -3.05 6.95 -8.87
C ALA A 149 -3.96 7.10 -10.11
N VAL A 150 -5.23 6.63 -10.03
CA VAL A 150 -6.23 6.87 -11.08
C VAL A 150 -6.47 8.37 -11.26
N ARG A 151 -6.75 9.11 -10.16
CA ARG A 151 -6.93 10.58 -10.23
C ARG A 151 -5.69 11.30 -10.77
N LEU A 152 -4.50 10.81 -10.42
CA LEU A 152 -3.26 11.34 -10.99
C LEU A 152 -3.21 11.13 -12.51
N LYS A 153 -3.57 9.94 -13.01
CA LYS A 153 -3.64 9.64 -14.45
C LYS A 153 -4.63 10.56 -15.19
N GLU A 154 -5.78 10.83 -14.59
CA GLU A 154 -6.78 11.74 -15.15
C GLU A 154 -6.25 13.19 -15.23
N THR A 155 -5.46 13.61 -14.23
CA THR A 155 -4.87 14.96 -14.16
C THR A 155 -3.65 15.11 -15.07
N VAL A 156 -2.85 14.06 -15.22
CA VAL A 156 -1.62 14.03 -16.03
C VAL A 156 -1.71 12.89 -17.04
N PRO A 157 -2.33 13.09 -18.21
CA PRO A 157 -2.53 12.05 -19.22
C PRO A 157 -1.24 11.37 -19.72
N ALA A 158 -0.10 12.07 -19.64
CA ALA A 158 1.21 11.53 -19.99
C ALA A 158 1.76 10.51 -18.96
N PHE A 159 1.15 10.39 -17.79
CA PHE A 159 1.55 9.43 -16.75
C PHE A 159 1.36 8.00 -17.23
N LYS A 160 2.47 7.27 -17.39
CA LYS A 160 2.47 5.84 -17.73
C LYS A 160 2.15 5.01 -16.48
N SER A 161 0.86 4.77 -16.26
CA SER A 161 0.34 4.21 -15.01
C SER A 161 -0.05 2.73 -15.09
N GLU A 162 0.04 2.09 -16.26
CA GLU A 162 -0.53 0.76 -16.51
C GLU A 162 0.00 -0.29 -15.51
N HIS A 163 1.32 -0.39 -15.36
CA HIS A 163 1.92 -1.34 -14.41
C HIS A 163 1.71 -0.92 -12.95
N ILE A 164 1.62 0.41 -12.67
CA ILE A 164 1.37 0.92 -11.32
C ILE A 164 -0.02 0.52 -10.86
N LEU A 165 -1.04 0.77 -11.69
CA LEU A 165 -2.43 0.43 -11.38
C LEU A 165 -2.61 -1.09 -11.27
N ALA A 166 -2.04 -1.85 -12.22
CA ALA A 166 -2.07 -3.31 -12.16
C ALA A 166 -1.40 -3.85 -10.89
N PHE A 167 -0.25 -3.29 -10.50
CA PHE A 167 0.46 -3.69 -9.29
C PHE A 167 -0.36 -3.39 -8.03
N LEU A 168 -0.90 -2.18 -7.88
CA LEU A 168 -1.70 -1.80 -6.73
C LEU A 168 -2.97 -2.65 -6.63
N ASN A 169 -3.68 -2.86 -7.73
CA ASN A 169 -4.83 -3.75 -7.75
C ASN A 169 -4.46 -5.16 -7.26
N ARG A 170 -3.43 -5.78 -7.86
CA ARG A 170 -2.98 -7.12 -7.49
C ARG A 170 -2.45 -7.20 -6.06
N LEU A 171 -1.76 -6.14 -5.58
CA LEU A 171 -1.28 -6.09 -4.20
C LEU A 171 -2.43 -6.08 -3.20
N SER A 172 -3.55 -5.40 -3.51
CA SER A 172 -4.73 -5.45 -2.63
C SER A 172 -5.28 -6.87 -2.50
N ASP A 173 -5.34 -7.63 -3.60
CA ASP A 173 -5.79 -9.03 -3.59
C ASP A 173 -4.81 -9.92 -2.81
N THR A 174 -3.50 -9.72 -3.03
CA THR A 174 -2.46 -10.47 -2.32
C THR A 174 -2.48 -10.22 -0.82
N LEU A 175 -2.68 -8.98 -0.37
CA LEU A 175 -2.79 -8.66 1.05
C LEU A 175 -4.09 -9.22 1.65
N PHE A 176 -5.19 -9.22 0.91
CA PHE A 176 -6.40 -9.89 1.34
C PHE A 176 -6.16 -11.39 1.55
N MET A 177 -5.51 -12.07 0.61
CA MET A 177 -5.16 -13.48 0.74
C MET A 177 -4.19 -13.73 1.89
N LEU A 178 -3.20 -12.85 2.10
CA LEU A 178 -2.28 -12.93 3.24
C LEU A 178 -3.03 -12.79 4.57
N ALA A 179 -4.00 -11.86 4.68
CA ALA A 179 -4.82 -11.74 5.87
C ALA A 179 -5.60 -13.04 6.14
N ARG A 180 -6.20 -13.63 5.12
CA ARG A 180 -6.91 -14.93 5.25
C ARG A 180 -5.98 -16.07 5.61
N TYR A 181 -4.78 -16.09 5.07
CA TYR A 181 -3.75 -17.04 5.46
C TYR A 181 -3.36 -16.92 6.96
N LEU A 182 -3.20 -15.68 7.43
CA LEU A 182 -2.89 -15.40 8.83
C LEU A 182 -4.06 -15.71 9.79
N ASP A 183 -5.28 -15.72 9.31
CA ASP A 183 -6.46 -16.19 10.05
C ASP A 183 -6.47 -17.70 10.26
N GLY A 184 -5.73 -18.47 9.46
CA GLY A 184 -5.70 -19.93 9.53
C GLY A 184 -7.07 -20.58 9.29
N GLY A 185 -7.94 -19.92 8.50
CA GLY A 185 -9.31 -20.37 8.23
C GLY A 185 -10.33 -20.00 9.32
N ASN A 186 -9.91 -19.30 10.38
CA ASN A 186 -10.77 -18.90 11.52
C ASN A 186 -11.38 -17.52 11.31
N TYR A 187 -12.10 -17.28 10.23
CA TYR A 187 -12.77 -16.03 9.96
C TYR A 187 -14.29 -16.13 10.09
N LEU A 188 -14.91 -15.05 10.55
CA LEU A 188 -16.36 -14.93 10.62
C LEU A 188 -16.92 -14.61 9.24
N THR A 189 -18.05 -15.23 8.90
CA THR A 189 -18.83 -14.88 7.71
C THR A 189 -20.01 -14.00 8.07
N VAL A 190 -20.51 -13.24 7.08
CA VAL A 190 -21.70 -12.41 7.29
C VAL A 190 -22.90 -13.30 7.60
N ASP A 191 -23.52 -13.04 8.75
CA ASP A 191 -24.80 -13.63 9.15
C ASP A 191 -25.93 -12.63 8.87
N TYR A 192 -26.68 -12.90 7.83
CA TYR A 192 -27.80 -12.03 7.44
C TYR A 192 -28.96 -12.03 8.45
N GLY A 193 -29.07 -13.08 9.30
CA GLY A 193 -30.02 -13.10 10.40
C GLY A 193 -29.65 -12.14 11.53
N ALA A 194 -28.34 -11.96 11.77
CA ALA A 194 -27.85 -11.03 12.80
C ALA A 194 -28.02 -9.54 12.45
N ILE A 195 -28.20 -9.22 11.16
CA ILE A 195 -28.37 -7.83 10.67
C ILE A 195 -29.84 -7.46 10.43
N ASP A 196 -30.78 -8.35 10.71
CA ASP A 196 -32.19 -7.99 10.73
C ASP A 196 -32.42 -6.86 11.78
N ALA A 197 -33.29 -5.91 11.46
CA ALA A 197 -33.60 -4.74 12.30
C ALA A 197 -34.05 -5.09 13.74
N LYS A 198 -34.42 -6.35 13.98
CA LYS A 198 -34.75 -6.88 15.30
C LYS A 198 -33.53 -7.26 16.15
N GLY A 199 -32.33 -7.30 15.54
CA GLY A 199 -31.04 -7.56 16.16
C GLY A 199 -31.02 -8.64 17.28
N PRO A 200 -29.86 -9.13 17.69
CA PRO A 200 -29.79 -9.89 18.94
C PRO A 200 -30.20 -8.94 20.07
N GLY A 201 -31.26 -9.28 20.81
CA GLY A 201 -31.73 -8.47 21.94
C GLY A 201 -30.58 -8.17 22.90
N ILE A 202 -30.24 -6.89 23.05
CA ILE A 202 -29.30 -6.37 24.03
C ILE A 202 -30.08 -6.15 25.33
#